data_56cb26b473be499cd779b4a722ca5d96
#
_entry.id   56cb26b473be499cd779b4a722ca5d96
#
_cell.length_a   1.000
_cell.length_b   1.000
_cell.length_c   1.000
_cell.angle_alpha   90.00
_cell.angle_beta   90.00
_cell.angle_gamma   90.00
#
_symmetry.space_group_name_H-M   'P 1'
#
loop_
_entity.id
_entity.type
_entity.pdbx_description
1 polymer ?
#
loop_
_entity_poly.entity_id
_entity_poly.type
_entity_poly.pdbx_seq_one_letter_code
_entity_poly.pdbx_strand_id
1 'polypeptide(L)'
;MKTILTACLSLLFCIHVKAQSNFYKISVGGGFGVTQSFTDLKKHSFGLAGYGLADYYFTPFISAGIEGQMGKIKGDDTKIPPNERYFTNSYKAFTLNGRIALGALIDYEKNGFSNTIKGLYLGTGLGLVLNKVDRIKEDREVPLYPGKESSKNLLFPVNVGINFYFSDHSDYTRYILNFNYQSNLTIGEGLDGYDDSSKKFRSGNPDIYTYFSVGLRYQFGSVGLFKKTVF
;
A
#
# COMPACT_ATOMS: atom_id res chain seq x y z
N MET A 1 -44.97 -4.47 4.02
CA MET A 1 -43.66 -4.17 3.46
C MET A 1 -43.16 -2.74 3.82
N LYS A 2 -43.98 -1.69 3.75
CA LYS A 2 -43.53 -0.32 4.11
C LYS A 2 -43.11 -0.17 5.58
N THR A 3 -43.79 -0.81 6.51
CA THR A 3 -43.48 -0.79 7.94
C THR A 3 -42.15 -1.47 8.31
N ILE A 4 -41.79 -2.55 7.64
CA ILE A 4 -40.51 -3.25 7.85
C ILE A 4 -39.34 -2.42 7.32
N LEU A 5 -39.53 -1.75 6.17
CA LEU A 5 -38.52 -0.87 5.59
C LEU A 5 -38.25 0.35 6.50
N THR A 6 -39.31 0.92 7.10
CA THR A 6 -39.18 2.03 8.03
C THR A 6 -38.52 1.60 9.34
N ALA A 7 -38.81 0.39 9.84
CA ALA A 7 -38.14 -0.15 11.03
C ALA A 7 -36.66 -0.45 10.80
N CYS A 8 -36.29 -0.98 9.62
CA CYS A 8 -34.88 -1.16 9.27
C CYS A 8 -34.13 0.17 9.08
N LEU A 9 -34.82 1.18 8.54
CA LEU A 9 -34.23 2.51 8.38
C LEU A 9 -34.03 3.22 9.71
N SER A 10 -34.97 3.06 10.69
CA SER A 10 -34.81 3.64 12.03
C SER A 10 -33.75 2.93 12.87
N LEU A 11 -33.50 1.63 12.68
CA LEU A 11 -32.39 0.93 13.34
C LEU A 11 -31.02 1.43 12.87
N LEU A 12 -30.91 1.90 11.62
CA LEU A 12 -29.68 2.49 11.08
C LEU A 12 -29.35 3.87 11.66
N PHE A 13 -30.33 4.58 12.22
CA PHE A 13 -30.16 5.89 12.86
C PHE A 13 -29.80 5.84 14.36
N CYS A 14 -29.82 4.66 14.99
CA CYS A 14 -29.47 4.50 16.41
C CYS A 14 -27.97 4.31 16.68
N ILE A 15 -27.10 4.62 15.72
CA ILE A 15 -25.65 4.63 15.95
C ILE A 15 -25.33 5.89 16.74
N HIS A 16 -25.21 5.76 18.06
CA HIS A 16 -24.82 6.85 18.94
C HIS A 16 -23.40 7.34 18.58
N VAL A 17 -23.34 8.55 18.04
CA VAL A 17 -22.08 9.25 17.77
C VAL A 17 -21.50 9.69 19.10
N LYS A 18 -20.45 9.03 19.57
CA LYS A 18 -19.69 9.48 20.74
C LYS A 18 -18.57 10.41 20.26
N ALA A 19 -18.56 11.64 20.79
CA ALA A 19 -17.64 12.73 20.42
C ALA A 19 -16.16 12.51 20.83
N GLN A 20 -15.80 11.33 21.37
CA GLN A 20 -14.44 11.00 21.78
C GLN A 20 -13.99 9.74 21.08
N SER A 21 -13.04 9.87 20.16
CA SER A 21 -12.38 8.71 19.56
C SER A 21 -11.32 8.19 20.53
N ASN A 22 -11.62 7.12 21.25
CA ASN A 22 -10.65 6.37 22.02
C ASN A 22 -10.00 5.35 21.08
N PHE A 23 -8.67 5.25 21.10
CA PHE A 23 -7.92 4.39 20.21
C PHE A 23 -6.73 3.77 20.91
N TYR A 24 -6.30 2.62 20.46
CA TYR A 24 -5.04 2.01 20.86
C TYR A 24 -3.89 2.56 20.05
N LYS A 25 -2.76 2.84 20.71
CA LYS A 25 -1.60 3.50 20.07
C LYS A 25 -0.77 2.59 19.18
N ILE A 26 -0.90 1.28 19.31
CA ILE A 26 -0.10 0.32 18.55
C ILE A 26 -1.04 -0.55 17.71
N SER A 27 -0.65 -0.85 16.49
CA SER A 27 -1.27 -1.90 15.70
C SER A 27 -0.24 -2.80 15.06
N VAL A 28 -0.63 -4.04 14.87
CA VAL A 28 0.06 -4.99 14.00
C VAL A 28 -0.94 -5.54 13.00
N GLY A 29 -0.47 -5.88 11.83
CA GLY A 29 -1.36 -6.40 10.83
C GLY A 29 -0.62 -6.94 9.62
N GLY A 30 -1.41 -7.38 8.66
CA GLY A 30 -0.90 -7.88 7.40
C GLY A 30 -2.01 -8.07 6.39
N GLY A 31 -1.61 -8.43 5.20
CA GLY A 31 -2.54 -8.64 4.10
C GLY A 31 -1.82 -9.16 2.87
N PHE A 32 -2.58 -9.23 1.82
CA PHE A 32 -2.11 -9.69 0.52
C PHE A 32 -2.71 -8.85 -0.60
N GLY A 33 -2.13 -8.96 -1.78
CA GLY A 33 -2.60 -8.19 -2.91
C GLY A 33 -1.88 -8.54 -4.19
N VAL A 34 -2.12 -7.71 -5.20
CA VAL A 34 -1.56 -7.85 -6.54
C VAL A 34 -0.59 -6.72 -6.84
N THR A 35 0.50 -7.06 -7.48
CA THR A 35 1.51 -6.12 -7.98
C THR A 35 1.38 -5.97 -9.48
N GLN A 36 1.73 -4.79 -9.98
CA GLN A 36 1.83 -4.52 -11.41
C GLN A 36 3.07 -3.66 -11.65
N SER A 37 3.91 -4.05 -12.61
CA SER A 37 5.10 -3.29 -13.01
C SER A 37 4.75 -2.21 -14.03
N PHE A 38 5.43 -1.07 -13.93
CA PHE A 38 5.47 -0.01 -14.93
C PHE A 38 6.94 0.26 -15.25
N THR A 39 7.52 -0.69 -15.98
CA THR A 39 8.88 -0.65 -16.52
C THR A 39 8.82 -0.40 -18.02
N ASP A 40 9.97 -0.42 -18.70
CA ASP A 40 10.07 -0.22 -20.16
C ASP A 40 9.35 -1.31 -21.00
N LEU A 41 8.82 -2.35 -20.36
CA LEU A 41 8.02 -3.39 -21.01
C LEU A 41 6.58 -2.92 -21.25
N LYS A 42 6.10 -3.11 -22.49
CA LYS A 42 4.77 -2.65 -22.91
C LYS A 42 3.61 -3.42 -22.26
N LYS A 43 3.83 -4.69 -21.91
CA LYS A 43 2.80 -5.54 -21.31
C LYS A 43 3.04 -5.72 -19.82
N HIS A 44 2.11 -5.18 -19.04
CA HIS A 44 2.11 -5.27 -17.59
C HIS A 44 1.44 -6.57 -17.14
N SER A 45 2.17 -7.42 -16.43
CA SER A 45 1.65 -8.66 -15.88
C SER A 45 1.44 -8.53 -14.38
N PHE A 46 0.43 -9.23 -13.85
CA PHE A 46 0.14 -9.22 -12.42
C PHE A 46 1.02 -10.23 -11.67
N GLY A 47 1.56 -9.79 -10.54
CA GLY A 47 2.21 -10.62 -9.55
C GLY A 47 1.35 -10.69 -8.28
N LEU A 48 1.71 -11.60 -7.38
CA LEU A 48 1.12 -11.69 -6.04
C LEU A 48 2.15 -11.28 -4.99
N ALA A 49 1.69 -10.57 -3.98
CA ALA A 49 2.52 -10.20 -2.84
C ALA A 49 1.73 -10.22 -1.54
N GLY A 50 2.46 -10.43 -0.43
CA GLY A 50 1.96 -10.28 0.92
C GLY A 50 2.76 -9.25 1.68
N TYR A 51 2.18 -8.69 2.74
CA TYR A 51 2.85 -7.74 3.63
C TYR A 51 2.50 -7.98 5.08
N GLY A 52 3.39 -7.53 5.96
CA GLY A 52 3.17 -7.38 7.38
C GLY A 52 3.61 -6.00 7.82
N LEU A 53 2.93 -5.42 8.81
CA LEU A 53 3.23 -4.09 9.31
C LEU A 53 3.05 -3.98 10.82
N ALA A 54 3.72 -2.95 11.37
CA ALA A 54 3.47 -2.47 12.72
C ALA A 54 3.44 -0.93 12.68
N ASP A 55 2.35 -0.35 13.20
CA ASP A 55 2.13 1.09 13.22
C ASP A 55 2.00 1.61 14.65
N TYR A 56 2.47 2.83 14.87
CA TYR A 56 2.19 3.64 16.03
C TYR A 56 1.27 4.80 15.65
N TYR A 57 0.18 4.96 16.38
CA TYR A 57 -0.83 5.98 16.19
C TYR A 57 -0.59 7.15 17.14
N PHE A 58 -0.34 8.32 16.59
CA PHE A 58 -0.28 9.60 17.32
C PHE A 58 -1.69 10.11 17.62
N THR A 59 -2.59 9.91 16.64
CA THR A 59 -4.04 10.14 16.74
C THR A 59 -4.75 8.97 16.06
N PRO A 60 -6.07 8.82 16.14
CA PRO A 60 -6.78 7.77 15.41
C PRO A 60 -6.56 7.81 13.89
N PHE A 61 -6.11 8.96 13.39
CA PHE A 61 -6.02 9.28 11.95
C PHE A 61 -4.60 9.61 11.47
N ILE A 62 -3.63 9.68 12.38
CA ILE A 62 -2.22 9.94 12.03
C ILE A 62 -1.38 8.82 12.62
N SER A 63 -0.66 8.13 11.77
CA SER A 63 0.22 7.03 12.18
C SER A 63 1.55 7.05 11.46
N ALA A 64 2.55 6.45 12.09
CA ALA A 64 3.80 6.09 11.46
C ALA A 64 4.12 4.63 11.80
N GLY A 65 4.78 3.92 10.88
CA GLY A 65 5.06 2.51 11.08
C GLY A 65 6.05 1.93 10.10
N ILE A 66 6.38 0.67 10.34
CA ILE A 66 7.23 -0.14 9.49
C ILE A 66 6.40 -1.16 8.73
N GLU A 67 6.80 -1.45 7.51
CA GLU A 67 6.13 -2.42 6.67
C GLU A 67 7.18 -3.28 5.94
N GLY A 68 6.97 -4.59 5.98
CA GLY A 68 7.73 -5.56 5.20
C GLY A 68 6.83 -6.18 4.14
N GLN A 69 7.26 -6.15 2.88
CA GLN A 69 6.57 -6.78 1.77
C GLN A 69 7.42 -7.89 1.15
N MET A 70 6.78 -8.92 0.64
CA MET A 70 7.41 -9.93 -0.21
C MET A 70 6.45 -10.42 -1.28
N GLY A 71 6.98 -10.65 -2.47
CA GLY A 71 6.14 -11.11 -3.57
C GLY A 71 6.88 -11.20 -4.90
N LYS A 72 6.10 -11.19 -5.96
CA LYS A 72 6.61 -11.26 -7.33
C LYS A 72 6.09 -10.09 -8.15
N ILE A 73 6.94 -9.53 -8.99
CA ILE A 73 6.61 -8.54 -10.01
C ILE A 73 6.95 -9.20 -11.35
N LYS A 74 6.06 -9.07 -12.35
CA LYS A 74 6.20 -9.74 -13.64
C LYS A 74 6.05 -8.77 -14.79
N GLY A 75 6.82 -9.00 -15.87
CA GLY A 75 6.65 -8.36 -17.17
C GLY A 75 6.80 -9.39 -18.27
N ASP A 76 6.01 -9.27 -19.33
CA ASP A 76 5.99 -10.27 -20.41
C ASP A 76 5.68 -9.60 -21.74
N ASP A 77 6.71 -9.37 -22.56
CA ASP A 77 6.61 -8.90 -23.95
C ASP A 77 6.92 -10.00 -24.97
N THR A 78 6.89 -11.26 -24.58
CA THR A 78 7.28 -12.41 -25.47
C THR A 78 6.45 -12.52 -26.74
N LYS A 79 5.31 -11.83 -26.82
CA LYS A 79 4.44 -11.82 -28.01
C LYS A 79 4.62 -10.58 -28.90
N ILE A 80 5.57 -9.68 -28.60
CA ILE A 80 5.76 -8.42 -29.31
C ILE A 80 7.15 -8.39 -29.98
N PRO A 81 7.27 -8.81 -31.25
CA PRO A 81 8.52 -8.68 -31.98
C PRO A 81 8.93 -7.21 -32.15
N PRO A 82 10.23 -6.84 -32.14
CA PRO A 82 11.43 -7.73 -32.07
C PRO A 82 11.94 -7.94 -30.63
N ASN A 83 11.22 -7.46 -29.59
CA ASN A 83 11.69 -7.41 -28.21
C ASN A 83 10.99 -8.52 -27.38
N GLU A 84 11.43 -9.74 -27.52
CA GLU A 84 10.96 -10.87 -26.71
C GLU A 84 11.56 -10.79 -25.30
N ARG A 85 11.07 -9.85 -24.46
CA ARG A 85 11.53 -9.68 -23.09
C ARG A 85 10.54 -10.32 -22.10
N TYR A 86 11.05 -11.03 -21.14
CA TYR A 86 10.30 -11.61 -20.01
C TYR A 86 11.11 -11.47 -18.73
N PHE A 87 10.47 -11.10 -17.65
CA PHE A 87 11.09 -11.20 -16.34
C PHE A 87 10.09 -11.58 -15.25
N THR A 88 10.60 -12.26 -14.23
CA THR A 88 9.94 -12.44 -12.95
C THR A 88 10.90 -11.97 -11.86
N ASN A 89 10.53 -10.91 -11.17
CA ASN A 89 11.28 -10.40 -10.04
C ASN A 89 10.64 -10.90 -8.74
N SER A 90 11.41 -11.66 -7.96
CA SER A 90 11.07 -11.99 -6.57
C SER A 90 11.66 -10.90 -5.68
N TYR A 91 10.80 -10.05 -5.10
CA TYR A 91 11.25 -8.92 -4.31
C TYR A 91 10.95 -9.05 -2.82
N LYS A 92 11.75 -8.37 -2.02
CA LYS A 92 11.50 -8.08 -0.61
C LYS A 92 11.70 -6.60 -0.38
N ALA A 93 10.72 -5.92 0.23
CA ALA A 93 10.81 -4.50 0.53
C ALA A 93 10.60 -4.25 2.01
N PHE A 94 11.33 -3.26 2.53
CA PHE A 94 11.20 -2.77 3.90
C PHE A 94 11.03 -1.26 3.85
N THR A 95 9.96 -0.74 4.42
CA THR A 95 9.62 0.68 4.35
C THR A 95 9.25 1.22 5.72
N LEU A 96 9.60 2.48 5.94
CA LEU A 96 9.09 3.32 7.02
C LEU A 96 8.06 4.25 6.40
N ASN A 97 6.82 4.20 6.89
CA ASN A 97 5.68 4.91 6.32
C ASN A 97 5.04 5.85 7.33
N GLY A 98 4.65 7.05 6.86
CA GLY A 98 3.73 7.94 7.56
C GLY A 98 2.39 7.99 6.83
N ARG A 99 1.27 8.03 7.57
CA ARG A 99 -0.09 8.06 7.00
C ARG A 99 -0.93 9.10 7.73
N ILE A 100 -1.73 9.85 6.96
CA ILE A 100 -2.68 10.84 7.45
C ILE A 100 -4.04 10.51 6.83
N ALA A 101 -5.03 10.21 7.67
CA ALA A 101 -6.40 9.96 7.22
C ALA A 101 -7.25 11.23 7.29
N LEU A 102 -8.26 11.28 6.45
CA LEU A 102 -9.14 12.44 6.27
C LEU A 102 -9.84 12.85 7.58
N GLY A 103 -10.11 11.88 8.47
CA GLY A 103 -10.67 12.15 9.80
C GLY A 103 -9.81 13.06 10.70
N ALA A 104 -8.52 13.30 10.37
CA ALA A 104 -7.70 14.30 11.02
C ALA A 104 -8.04 15.74 10.60
N LEU A 105 -8.65 15.91 9.41
CA LEU A 105 -8.85 17.20 8.75
C LEU A 105 -10.31 17.63 8.71
N ILE A 106 -11.25 16.67 8.66
CA ILE A 106 -12.67 16.96 8.50
C ILE A 106 -13.46 16.70 9.79
N ASP A 107 -14.63 17.33 9.89
CA ASP A 107 -15.64 16.99 10.89
C ASP A 107 -16.47 15.79 10.44
N TYR A 108 -16.03 14.59 10.88
CA TYR A 108 -16.70 13.33 10.52
C TYR A 108 -17.94 13.03 11.37
N GLU A 109 -18.20 13.79 12.44
CA GLU A 109 -19.38 13.64 13.30
C GLU A 109 -20.60 14.36 12.73
N LYS A 110 -20.36 15.34 11.84
CA LYS A 110 -21.39 16.22 11.31
C LYS A 110 -22.43 15.51 10.43
N ASN A 111 -22.02 14.48 9.70
CA ASN A 111 -22.93 13.70 8.85
C ASN A 111 -22.39 12.29 8.57
N GLY A 112 -23.29 11.37 8.17
CA GLY A 112 -22.95 9.97 7.90
C GLY A 112 -21.94 9.78 6.76
N PHE A 113 -21.96 10.64 5.74
CA PHE A 113 -20.99 10.58 4.63
C PHE A 113 -19.58 10.87 5.13
N SER A 114 -19.37 11.96 5.87
CA SER A 114 -18.06 12.29 6.45
C SER A 114 -17.54 11.20 7.37
N ASN A 115 -18.43 10.54 8.14
CA ASN A 115 -18.06 9.42 8.99
C ASN A 115 -17.60 8.19 8.18
N THR A 116 -18.20 7.95 7.01
CA THR A 116 -17.79 6.83 6.12
C THR A 116 -16.41 7.06 5.52
N ILE A 117 -16.11 8.29 5.09
CA ILE A 117 -14.86 8.61 4.41
C ILE A 117 -13.72 9.05 5.32
N LYS A 118 -13.95 9.14 6.65
CA LYS A 118 -12.91 9.55 7.62
C LYS A 118 -11.64 8.71 7.57
N GLY A 119 -11.75 7.46 7.14
CA GLY A 119 -10.65 6.53 6.98
C GLY A 119 -9.89 6.63 5.66
N LEU A 120 -10.34 7.47 4.71
CA LEU A 120 -9.58 7.73 3.50
C LEU A 120 -8.26 8.40 3.87
N TYR A 121 -7.14 7.89 3.37
CA TYR A 121 -5.82 8.38 3.77
C TYR A 121 -4.86 8.53 2.60
N LEU A 122 -3.88 9.41 2.82
CA LEU A 122 -2.65 9.50 2.06
C LEU A 122 -1.49 9.10 2.95
N GLY A 123 -0.48 8.49 2.35
CA GLY A 123 0.74 8.12 3.05
C GLY A 123 1.95 8.16 2.14
N THR A 124 3.09 8.36 2.73
CA THR A 124 4.38 8.26 2.04
C THR A 124 5.43 7.74 3.00
N GLY A 125 6.56 7.36 2.44
CA GLY A 125 7.65 6.81 3.23
C GLY A 125 8.94 6.70 2.45
N LEU A 126 9.87 6.00 3.04
CA LEU A 126 11.10 5.60 2.39
C LEU A 126 11.53 4.21 2.85
N GLY A 127 12.27 3.53 2.01
CA GLY A 127 12.70 2.18 2.31
C GLY A 127 13.71 1.65 1.31
N LEU A 128 13.85 0.33 1.35
CA LEU A 128 14.75 -0.43 0.50
C LEU A 128 13.98 -1.58 -0.14
N VAL A 129 14.26 -1.84 -1.42
CA VAL A 129 13.80 -3.03 -2.11
C VAL A 129 14.98 -3.89 -2.54
N LEU A 130 14.88 -5.17 -2.28
CA LEU A 130 15.83 -6.22 -2.67
C LEU A 130 15.17 -7.01 -3.78
N ASN A 131 15.76 -6.96 -4.98
CA ASN A 131 15.26 -7.63 -6.16
C ASN A 131 16.09 -8.86 -6.48
N LYS A 132 15.42 -9.94 -6.89
CA LYS A 132 16.03 -11.12 -7.50
C LYS A 132 15.25 -11.45 -8.77
N VAL A 133 15.86 -11.12 -9.90
CA VAL A 133 15.21 -11.17 -11.21
C VAL A 133 15.63 -12.43 -11.95
N ASP A 134 14.62 -13.19 -12.41
CA ASP A 134 14.76 -14.27 -13.37
C ASP A 134 14.24 -13.76 -14.71
N ARG A 135 15.11 -13.76 -15.74
CA ARG A 135 14.86 -13.23 -17.07
C ARG A 135 15.29 -14.21 -18.15
N ILE A 136 14.84 -14.00 -19.38
CA ILE A 136 15.32 -14.78 -20.52
C ILE A 136 16.82 -14.49 -20.69
N LYS A 137 17.62 -15.56 -20.64
CA LYS A 137 19.04 -15.52 -20.95
C LYS A 137 19.19 -15.72 -22.44
N GLU A 138 19.78 -14.74 -23.11
CA GLU A 138 20.16 -14.91 -24.53
C GLU A 138 21.44 -15.77 -24.61
N ASP A 139 21.40 -16.77 -25.48
CA ASP A 139 22.51 -17.66 -25.76
C ASP A 139 23.48 -17.01 -26.80
N ARG A 140 23.85 -15.74 -26.54
CA ARG A 140 24.75 -14.95 -27.42
C ARG A 140 26.01 -14.57 -26.68
N GLU A 141 27.14 -14.51 -27.41
CA GLU A 141 28.44 -14.07 -26.85
C GLU A 141 28.39 -12.67 -26.25
N VAL A 142 27.54 -11.79 -26.80
CA VAL A 142 27.27 -10.45 -26.23
C VAL A 142 25.77 -10.32 -26.03
N PRO A 143 25.28 -10.20 -24.81
CA PRO A 143 23.86 -10.01 -24.55
C PRO A 143 23.34 -8.72 -25.22
N LEU A 144 22.26 -8.83 -26.00
CA LEU A 144 21.57 -7.67 -26.57
C LEU A 144 21.04 -6.72 -25.49
N TYR A 145 20.73 -7.29 -24.34
CA TYR A 145 20.17 -6.61 -23.17
C TYR A 145 21.03 -6.89 -21.93
N PRO A 146 22.02 -6.03 -21.61
CA PRO A 146 22.79 -6.13 -20.38
C PRO A 146 21.86 -5.97 -19.17
N GLY A 147 22.22 -6.52 -18.03
CA GLY A 147 21.42 -6.37 -16.81
C GLY A 147 21.94 -7.21 -15.65
N LYS A 148 21.29 -7.05 -14.50
CA LYS A 148 21.66 -7.69 -13.23
C LYS A 148 20.58 -8.62 -12.73
N GLU A 149 20.94 -9.82 -12.28
CA GLU A 149 20.01 -10.77 -11.67
C GLU A 149 19.59 -10.38 -10.23
N SER A 150 20.33 -9.48 -9.59
CA SER A 150 20.00 -8.99 -8.25
C SER A 150 20.37 -7.51 -8.10
N SER A 151 19.49 -6.76 -7.42
CA SER A 151 19.71 -5.35 -7.13
C SER A 151 19.18 -4.98 -5.76
N LYS A 152 19.69 -3.85 -5.24
CA LYS A 152 19.21 -3.21 -4.00
C LYS A 152 18.98 -1.75 -4.33
N ASN A 153 17.73 -1.30 -4.22
CA ASN A 153 17.37 0.05 -4.61
C ASN A 153 16.67 0.76 -3.46
N LEU A 154 16.80 2.08 -3.41
CA LEU A 154 15.97 2.92 -2.56
C LEU A 154 14.54 2.91 -3.08
N LEU A 155 13.58 2.95 -2.15
CA LEU A 155 12.16 2.84 -2.41
C LEU A 155 11.42 4.01 -1.78
N PHE A 156 10.58 4.69 -2.56
CA PHE A 156 9.69 5.75 -2.10
C PHE A 156 8.24 5.33 -2.36
N PRO A 157 7.55 4.75 -1.36
CA PRO A 157 6.15 4.41 -1.47
C PRO A 157 5.27 5.65 -1.34
N VAL A 158 4.26 5.74 -2.20
CA VAL A 158 3.13 6.66 -2.07
C VAL A 158 1.87 5.82 -1.95
N ASN A 159 1.12 6.01 -0.87
CA ASN A 159 -0.04 5.23 -0.50
C ASN A 159 -1.31 6.05 -0.59
N VAL A 160 -2.35 5.50 -1.18
CA VAL A 160 -3.72 6.01 -1.14
C VAL A 160 -4.61 4.85 -0.75
N GLY A 161 -5.45 5.03 0.27
CA GLY A 161 -6.29 3.92 0.70
C GLY A 161 -7.40 4.35 1.63
N ILE A 162 -8.18 3.38 2.08
CA ILE A 162 -9.28 3.59 3.01
C ILE A 162 -9.22 2.57 4.15
N ASN A 163 -9.44 3.05 5.36
CA ASN A 163 -9.54 2.27 6.58
C ASN A 163 -10.99 2.21 7.03
N PHE A 164 -11.49 1.02 7.31
CA PHE A 164 -12.76 0.81 7.99
C PHE A 164 -12.47 0.38 9.42
N TYR A 165 -12.98 1.16 10.37
CA TYR A 165 -12.71 1.00 11.80
C TYR A 165 -13.83 0.21 12.46
N PHE A 166 -13.47 -0.83 13.21
CA PHE A 166 -14.39 -1.66 14.00
C PHE A 166 -13.98 -1.58 15.47
N SER A 167 -14.92 -1.17 16.29
CA SER A 167 -14.71 -0.99 17.71
C SER A 167 -14.99 -2.27 18.50
N ASP A 168 -14.40 -2.35 19.69
CA ASP A 168 -14.71 -3.37 20.69
C ASP A 168 -15.95 -2.97 21.54
N HIS A 169 -16.30 -3.78 22.53
CA HIS A 169 -17.41 -3.51 23.46
C HIS A 169 -17.25 -2.20 24.27
N SER A 170 -16.06 -1.66 24.36
CA SER A 170 -15.75 -0.43 25.08
C SER A 170 -15.67 0.78 24.15
N ASP A 171 -16.15 0.67 22.91
CA ASP A 171 -16.10 1.67 21.85
C ASP A 171 -14.66 2.10 21.42
N TYR A 172 -13.66 1.30 21.75
CA TYR A 172 -12.31 1.52 21.26
C TYR A 172 -12.11 0.84 19.91
N THR A 173 -11.52 1.53 18.94
CA THR A 173 -11.14 0.90 17.67
C THR A 173 -10.16 -0.25 17.94
N ARG A 174 -10.56 -1.45 17.55
CA ARG A 174 -9.80 -2.69 17.78
C ARG A 174 -9.31 -3.31 16.49
N TYR A 175 -10.15 -3.30 15.45
CA TYR A 175 -9.81 -3.86 14.16
C TYR A 175 -9.93 -2.80 13.08
N ILE A 176 -9.01 -2.85 12.10
CA ILE A 176 -9.03 -1.98 10.94
C ILE A 176 -8.91 -2.85 9.69
N LEU A 177 -9.95 -2.84 8.87
CA LEU A 177 -9.89 -3.39 7.51
C LEU A 177 -9.37 -2.30 6.58
N ASN A 178 -8.30 -2.61 5.85
CA ASN A 178 -7.60 -1.67 5.02
C ASN A 178 -7.61 -2.08 3.55
N PHE A 179 -7.93 -1.16 2.67
CA PHE A 179 -7.71 -1.25 1.23
C PHE A 179 -6.68 -0.21 0.86
N ASN A 180 -5.61 -0.63 0.21
CA ASN A 180 -4.49 0.24 -0.12
C ASN A 180 -4.08 0.09 -1.57
N TYR A 181 -3.86 1.21 -2.24
CA TYR A 181 -3.14 1.31 -3.49
C TYR A 181 -1.82 2.02 -3.23
N GLN A 182 -0.73 1.34 -3.50
CA GLN A 182 0.63 1.83 -3.26
C GLN A 182 1.35 1.94 -4.60
N SER A 183 1.89 3.11 -4.89
CA SER A 183 2.83 3.35 -5.98
C SER A 183 4.23 3.44 -5.42
N ASN A 184 5.11 2.59 -5.88
CA ASN A 184 6.47 2.43 -5.40
C ASN A 184 7.45 2.95 -6.46
N LEU A 185 8.07 4.08 -6.18
CA LEU A 185 9.12 4.63 -7.01
C LEU A 185 10.47 4.10 -6.53
N THR A 186 11.23 3.45 -7.42
CA THR A 186 12.57 2.95 -7.10
C THR A 186 13.63 3.88 -7.68
N ILE A 187 14.65 4.21 -6.90
CA ILE A 187 15.82 4.91 -7.41
C ILE A 187 16.85 3.87 -7.82
N GLY A 188 17.09 3.79 -9.14
CA GLY A 188 18.01 2.85 -9.78
C GLY A 188 17.29 1.82 -10.66
N GLU A 189 18.00 1.33 -11.66
CA GLU A 189 17.57 0.26 -12.54
C GLU A 189 17.76 -1.09 -11.87
N GLY A 190 16.89 -2.02 -12.13
CA GLY A 190 17.04 -3.39 -11.65
C GLY A 190 15.77 -4.02 -11.13
N LEU A 191 14.61 -3.41 -11.34
CA LEU A 191 13.32 -4.02 -11.04
C LEU A 191 13.00 -5.12 -12.07
N ASP A 192 13.28 -4.86 -13.35
CA ASP A 192 13.13 -5.80 -14.47
C ASP A 192 14.41 -6.56 -14.83
N GLY A 193 15.55 -6.17 -14.24
CA GLY A 193 16.85 -6.79 -14.46
C GLY A 193 17.55 -6.35 -15.77
N TYR A 194 16.97 -5.43 -16.53
CA TYR A 194 17.59 -4.85 -17.73
C TYR A 194 18.26 -3.52 -17.37
N ASP A 195 19.37 -3.19 -18.03
CA ASP A 195 20.13 -1.96 -17.81
C ASP A 195 20.15 -1.16 -19.11
N ASP A 196 19.23 -0.22 -19.24
CA ASP A 196 19.13 0.69 -20.38
C ASP A 196 19.88 2.02 -20.15
N SER A 197 20.67 2.14 -19.07
CA SER A 197 21.36 3.36 -18.63
C SER A 197 22.37 3.91 -19.62
N SER A 198 22.86 3.08 -20.56
CA SER A 198 23.90 3.48 -21.52
C SER A 198 23.41 4.46 -22.60
N LYS A 199 22.10 4.69 -22.74
CA LYS A 199 21.56 5.45 -23.89
C LYS A 199 21.00 6.84 -23.58
N LYS A 200 20.62 7.19 -22.34
CA LYS A 200 19.99 8.49 -22.06
C LYS A 200 20.37 9.18 -20.73
N PHE A 201 20.61 8.46 -19.67
CA PHE A 201 21.01 9.04 -18.37
C PHE A 201 21.93 8.05 -17.62
N ARG A 202 22.94 8.57 -16.89
CA ARG A 202 23.86 7.76 -16.07
C ARG A 202 23.19 7.01 -14.90
N SER A 203 21.91 7.25 -14.61
CA SER A 203 21.17 6.64 -13.51
C SER A 203 19.88 5.94 -13.93
N GLY A 204 19.62 5.80 -15.26
CA GLY A 204 18.37 5.18 -15.76
C GLY A 204 17.08 5.95 -15.43
N ASN A 205 15.97 5.49 -16.00
CA ASN A 205 14.64 5.96 -15.58
C ASN A 205 14.25 5.25 -14.28
N PRO A 206 13.61 5.92 -13.31
CA PRO A 206 13.14 5.26 -12.10
C PRO A 206 12.06 4.21 -12.47
N ASP A 207 12.29 2.99 -12.06
CA ASP A 207 11.29 1.94 -12.18
C ASP A 207 10.15 2.17 -11.20
N ILE A 208 8.92 1.94 -11.66
CA ILE A 208 7.73 2.06 -10.83
C ILE A 208 7.01 0.72 -10.80
N TYR A 209 6.58 0.30 -9.63
CA TYR A 209 5.60 -0.77 -9.52
C TYR A 209 4.48 -0.36 -8.58
N THR A 210 3.28 -0.86 -8.85
CA THR A 210 2.12 -0.61 -8.00
C THR A 210 1.73 -1.88 -7.27
N TYR A 211 1.09 -1.70 -6.12
CA TYR A 211 0.62 -2.75 -5.26
C TYR A 211 -0.76 -2.41 -4.73
N PHE A 212 -1.77 -3.14 -5.19
CA PHE A 212 -3.12 -3.07 -4.62
C PHE A 212 -3.29 -4.19 -3.59
N SER A 213 -3.69 -3.85 -2.37
CA SER A 213 -3.76 -4.80 -1.28
C SER A 213 -4.97 -4.62 -0.39
N VAL A 214 -5.36 -5.73 0.24
CA VAL A 214 -6.37 -5.79 1.31
C VAL A 214 -5.69 -6.40 2.53
N GLY A 215 -5.93 -5.81 3.70
CA GLY A 215 -5.35 -6.30 4.93
C GLY A 215 -6.16 -5.97 6.16
N LEU A 216 -5.80 -6.65 7.24
CA LEU A 216 -6.41 -6.49 8.54
C LEU A 216 -5.34 -6.07 9.55
N ARG A 217 -5.68 -5.11 10.42
CA ARG A 217 -4.84 -4.67 11.54
C ARG A 217 -5.58 -4.88 12.83
N TYR A 218 -4.86 -5.27 13.86
CA TYR A 218 -5.31 -5.37 15.24
C TYR A 218 -4.63 -4.30 16.07
N GLN A 219 -5.42 -3.47 16.75
CA GLN A 219 -4.94 -2.40 17.63
C GLN A 219 -4.91 -2.85 19.09
N PHE A 220 -3.85 -2.49 19.81
CA PHE A 220 -3.64 -2.83 21.20
C PHE A 220 -2.70 -1.84 21.92
N GLY A 221 -2.39 -2.12 23.18
CA GLY A 221 -1.45 -1.31 23.96
C GLY A 221 -2.13 -0.17 24.74
N SER A 222 -1.38 0.90 24.95
CA SER A 222 -1.90 2.06 25.68
C SER A 222 -2.96 2.80 24.88
N VAL A 223 -3.97 3.33 25.61
CA VAL A 223 -5.06 4.08 25.03
C VAL A 223 -4.68 5.55 24.88
N GLY A 224 -5.01 6.11 23.72
CA GLY A 224 -4.97 7.54 23.46
C GLY A 224 -6.37 8.14 23.56
N LEU A 225 -6.43 9.38 24.05
CA LEU A 225 -7.65 10.20 24.03
C LEU A 225 -7.50 11.23 22.92
N PHE A 226 -8.40 11.22 21.96
CA PHE A 226 -8.46 12.21 20.90
C PHE A 226 -9.73 13.04 21.07
N LYS A 227 -9.55 14.30 21.50
CA LYS A 227 -10.61 15.30 21.47
C LYS A 227 -10.47 16.07 20.17
N LYS A 228 -11.49 16.03 19.36
CA LYS A 228 -11.54 16.87 18.17
C LYS A 228 -11.83 18.30 18.63
N THR A 229 -10.87 19.19 18.44
CA THR A 229 -11.13 20.63 18.50
C THR A 229 -11.74 21.03 17.16
N VAL A 230 -13.02 21.38 17.19
CA VAL A 230 -13.66 22.05 16.04
C VAL A 230 -13.19 23.50 16.08
N PHE A 231 -12.45 23.90 15.04
CA PHE A 231 -12.20 25.31 14.75
C PHE A 231 -13.34 25.83 13.89
#